data_67acad5ad90201ae0be0676c32c5d13d
#
_entry.id   67acad5ad90201ae0be0676c32c5d13d
#
_cell.length_a   1.000
_cell.length_b   1.000
_cell.length_c   1.000
_cell.angle_alpha   90.00
_cell.angle_beta   90.00
_cell.angle_gamma   90.00
#
_symmetry.space_group_name_H-M   'P 1'
#
loop_
_entity.id
_entity.type
_entity.pdbx_description
1 polymer ?
#
loop_
_entity_poly.entity_id
_entity_poly.type
_entity_poly.pdbx_seq_one_letter_code
_entity_poly.pdbx_strand_id
1 'polypeptide(L)'
;EQVGTFWYHAHQASHPQVVGGLFGALILEPAPETDAATAAVTTAGVDLVAAIHTYPGGQRTIDGALGDSHHDAAPGDIVRVRLVNTDSTPTSAWVTGSSFRVLAVDGHDLVGPTPVDDHSVQITAGGRADLELRVPDSGAARVQVPGASVTIGPDGVEADETSAPREHLDLLSYGEPADVDFDPEAPDRRFTYDIGRLPGFLDGRPGYWWTINGGMGAAVPMYMVDEGDVVVMTISNSSGEGHPMHLHGHHLLVLSRDGVPSSGSPWWVDSLDVAHGESFEVAFVADNPGVWMDHCHNLPHASEGLMTHVAYHGVTTPFRLGRDTGNDPE
;
A
#
# COMPACT_ATOMS: atom_id res chain seq x y z
N GLU A 1 -19.09 -2.14 6.13
CA GLU A 1 -18.52 -2.16 4.75
C GLU A 1 -17.38 -1.16 4.72
N GLN A 2 -16.23 -1.58 4.19
CA GLN A 2 -15.04 -0.75 4.09
C GLN A 2 -15.18 0.17 2.87
N VAL A 3 -14.95 1.46 3.04
CA VAL A 3 -14.91 2.46 1.97
C VAL A 3 -13.46 2.85 1.70
N GLY A 4 -13.13 3.32 0.49
CA GLY A 4 -11.79 3.79 0.19
C GLY A 4 -11.30 3.43 -1.21
N THR A 5 -10.01 3.61 -1.41
CA THR A 5 -9.31 3.32 -2.66
C THR A 5 -8.61 1.98 -2.58
N PHE A 6 -9.04 1.04 -3.43
CA PHE A 6 -8.50 -0.30 -3.58
C PHE A 6 -8.18 -0.58 -5.04
N TRP A 7 -7.62 -1.76 -5.32
CA TRP A 7 -7.40 -2.25 -6.66
C TRP A 7 -7.46 -3.78 -6.69
N TYR A 8 -7.60 -4.35 -7.85
CA TYR A 8 -7.62 -5.78 -8.07
C TYR A 8 -6.62 -6.19 -9.16
N HIS A 9 -6.04 -7.36 -9.01
CA HIS A 9 -5.12 -7.96 -9.98
C HIS A 9 -5.16 -9.48 -9.91
N ALA A 10 -4.57 -10.13 -10.91
CA ALA A 10 -4.47 -11.58 -10.96
C ALA A 10 -3.49 -12.10 -9.91
N HIS A 11 -3.80 -13.26 -9.33
CA HIS A 11 -2.96 -13.98 -8.37
C HIS A 11 -2.42 -15.31 -8.89
N GLN A 12 -2.65 -15.63 -10.15
CA GLN A 12 -2.06 -16.77 -10.85
C GLN A 12 -1.09 -16.23 -11.89
N ALA A 13 0.22 -16.50 -11.76
CA ALA A 13 1.26 -15.86 -12.56
C ALA A 13 1.13 -14.33 -12.52
N SER A 14 1.03 -13.76 -11.31
CA SER A 14 0.65 -12.37 -11.07
C SER A 14 1.62 -11.38 -11.71
N HIS A 15 2.92 -11.58 -11.54
CA HIS A 15 3.92 -10.66 -12.08
C HIS A 15 3.78 -10.40 -13.60
N PRO A 16 3.82 -11.40 -14.50
CA PRO A 16 3.67 -11.14 -15.93
C PRO A 16 2.30 -10.59 -16.32
N GLN A 17 1.23 -10.93 -15.58
CA GLN A 17 -0.10 -10.42 -15.85
C GLN A 17 -0.27 -8.97 -15.40
N VAL A 18 0.21 -8.62 -14.21
CA VAL A 18 0.19 -7.23 -13.72
C VAL A 18 1.04 -6.34 -14.61
N VAL A 19 2.28 -6.74 -14.91
CA VAL A 19 3.17 -5.99 -15.82
C VAL A 19 2.54 -5.85 -17.22
N GLY A 20 1.73 -6.83 -17.65
CA GLY A 20 0.96 -6.79 -18.90
C GLY A 20 -0.28 -5.89 -18.84
N GLY A 21 -0.63 -5.32 -17.68
CA GLY A 21 -1.77 -4.41 -17.50
C GLY A 21 -3.06 -5.09 -17.03
N LEU A 22 -3.00 -6.33 -16.50
CA LEU A 22 -4.19 -7.01 -15.95
C LEU A 22 -4.43 -6.61 -14.50
N PHE A 23 -4.91 -5.41 -14.31
CA PHE A 23 -5.32 -4.83 -13.03
C PHE A 23 -6.39 -3.76 -13.24
N GLY A 24 -7.01 -3.29 -12.16
CA GLY A 24 -7.92 -2.15 -12.18
C GLY A 24 -8.14 -1.57 -10.79
N ALA A 25 -8.42 -0.26 -10.74
CA ALA A 25 -8.81 0.39 -9.49
C ALA A 25 -10.22 -0.04 -9.07
N LEU A 26 -10.46 -0.10 -7.76
CA LEU A 26 -11.75 -0.35 -7.15
C LEU A 26 -12.00 0.72 -6.10
N ILE A 27 -12.94 1.62 -6.38
CA ILE A 27 -13.34 2.68 -5.46
C ILE A 27 -14.64 2.24 -4.76
N LEU A 28 -14.58 2.11 -3.44
CA LEU A 28 -15.74 1.82 -2.62
C LEU A 28 -16.18 3.10 -1.93
N GLU A 29 -17.39 3.55 -2.27
CA GLU A 29 -18.00 4.77 -1.73
C GLU A 29 -18.96 4.44 -0.58
N PRO A 30 -19.16 5.38 0.39
CA PRO A 30 -20.18 5.21 1.41
C PRO A 30 -21.56 5.00 0.80
N ALA A 31 -22.39 4.16 1.44
CA ALA A 31 -23.78 4.01 1.01
C ALA A 31 -24.52 5.37 1.10
N PRO A 32 -25.40 5.70 0.16
CA PRO A 32 -26.08 7.00 0.11
C PRO A 32 -26.91 7.37 1.37
N GLU A 33 -27.17 6.41 2.23
CA GLU A 33 -27.98 6.58 3.46
C GLU A 33 -27.16 6.75 4.75
N THR A 34 -25.83 6.75 4.65
CA THR A 34 -24.98 6.97 5.83
C THR A 34 -24.91 8.46 6.14
N ASP A 35 -25.23 8.82 7.38
CA ASP A 35 -25.35 10.20 7.89
C ASP A 35 -24.20 11.11 7.45
N ALA A 36 -24.55 12.37 7.17
CA ALA A 36 -23.67 13.44 6.73
C ALA A 36 -22.41 13.69 7.63
N ALA A 37 -22.33 13.05 8.78
CA ALA A 37 -21.15 13.12 9.67
C ALA A 37 -19.98 12.25 9.18
N THR A 38 -20.23 11.17 8.41
CA THR A 38 -19.22 10.34 7.76
C THR A 38 -18.90 10.82 6.33
N ALA A 39 -19.77 11.65 5.75
CA ALA A 39 -19.59 12.29 4.45
C ALA A 39 -18.58 13.47 4.48
N ALA A 40 -17.89 13.71 5.59
CA ALA A 40 -16.99 14.84 5.79
C ALA A 40 -15.67 14.77 5.00
N VAL A 41 -15.47 13.76 4.14
CA VAL A 41 -14.20 13.56 3.44
C VAL A 41 -14.24 13.91 1.95
N THR A 42 -15.37 14.32 1.38
CA THR A 42 -15.36 14.77 -0.01
C THR A 42 -16.07 16.10 -0.19
N THR A 43 -15.39 17.18 0.16
CA THR A 43 -15.64 18.48 -0.48
C THR A 43 -14.96 18.58 -1.86
N ALA A 44 -14.32 17.53 -2.31
CA ALA A 44 -13.66 17.47 -3.62
C ALA A 44 -14.72 17.60 -4.73
N GLY A 45 -14.61 18.64 -5.52
CA GLY A 45 -15.43 18.82 -6.73
C GLY A 45 -15.00 17.88 -7.86
N VAL A 46 -13.76 17.36 -7.79
CA VAL A 46 -13.13 16.48 -8.77
C VAL A 46 -12.46 15.32 -8.05
N ASP A 47 -12.68 14.10 -8.52
CA ASP A 47 -12.09 12.86 -8.01
C ASP A 47 -11.40 12.12 -9.16
N LEU A 48 -10.06 11.98 -9.07
CA LEU A 48 -9.21 11.39 -10.11
C LEU A 48 -8.61 10.10 -9.60
N VAL A 49 -8.75 9.02 -10.37
CA VAL A 49 -7.96 7.80 -10.17
C VAL A 49 -6.68 7.91 -11.00
N ALA A 50 -5.54 7.66 -10.39
CA ALA A 50 -4.22 7.78 -11.00
C ALA A 50 -3.41 6.50 -10.75
N ALA A 51 -3.66 5.46 -11.56
CA ALA A 51 -2.89 4.22 -11.52
C ALA A 51 -1.47 4.44 -12.06
N ILE A 52 -0.49 4.25 -11.21
CA ILE A 52 0.94 4.33 -11.53
C ILE A 52 1.38 2.94 -11.98
N HIS A 53 1.85 2.83 -13.23
CA HIS A 53 2.23 1.54 -13.80
C HIS A 53 3.40 1.66 -14.77
N THR A 54 4.32 0.69 -14.70
CA THR A 54 5.44 0.58 -15.62
C THR A 54 5.23 -0.61 -16.55
N TYR A 55 4.88 -0.33 -17.81
CA TYR A 55 4.69 -1.35 -18.82
C TYR A 55 6.00 -1.99 -19.29
N PRO A 56 5.95 -3.18 -19.96
CA PRO A 56 7.13 -3.78 -20.58
C PRO A 56 7.87 -2.79 -21.46
N GLY A 57 9.18 -2.68 -21.27
CA GLY A 57 10.04 -1.67 -21.94
C GLY A 57 10.37 -0.47 -21.06
N GLY A 58 9.89 -0.43 -19.80
CA GLY A 58 10.24 0.58 -18.80
C GLY A 58 9.51 1.91 -18.95
N GLN A 59 8.39 1.92 -19.68
CA GLN A 59 7.54 3.09 -19.85
C GLN A 59 6.58 3.22 -18.66
N ARG A 60 6.85 4.17 -17.78
CA ARG A 60 5.94 4.50 -16.67
C ARG A 60 4.82 5.41 -17.14
N THR A 61 3.63 5.14 -16.66
CA THR A 61 2.40 5.89 -16.95
C THR A 61 1.69 6.28 -15.67
N ILE A 62 0.87 7.31 -15.74
CA ILE A 62 -0.23 7.56 -14.81
C ILE A 62 -1.53 7.38 -15.60
N ASP A 63 -2.40 6.48 -15.13
CA ASP A 63 -3.68 6.13 -15.77
C ASP A 63 -3.55 5.81 -17.28
N GLY A 64 -2.48 5.08 -17.65
CA GLY A 64 -2.15 4.72 -19.03
C GLY A 64 -1.57 5.85 -19.89
N ALA A 65 -1.48 7.07 -19.39
CA ALA A 65 -0.87 8.19 -20.09
C ALA A 65 0.66 8.21 -19.90
N LEU A 66 1.39 8.35 -21.00
CA LEU A 66 2.85 8.51 -21.01
C LEU A 66 3.24 9.97 -20.79
N GLY A 67 4.24 10.20 -19.94
CA GLY A 67 4.78 11.55 -19.68
C GLY A 67 3.80 12.36 -18.83
N ASP A 68 3.48 13.57 -19.27
CA ASP A 68 2.52 14.45 -18.61
C ASP A 68 1.11 14.30 -19.22
N SER A 69 0.13 14.05 -18.39
CA SER A 69 -1.29 14.11 -18.76
C SER A 69 -1.92 15.38 -18.17
N HIS A 70 -3.07 15.80 -18.71
CA HIS A 70 -3.78 16.99 -18.25
C HIS A 70 -5.21 16.65 -17.83
N HIS A 71 -5.64 17.22 -16.70
CA HIS A 71 -7.02 17.20 -16.24
C HIS A 71 -7.52 18.64 -16.06
N ASP A 72 -8.60 18.98 -16.81
CA ASP A 72 -9.20 20.31 -16.73
C ASP A 72 -9.94 20.50 -15.40
N ALA A 73 -9.58 21.55 -14.68
CA ALA A 73 -10.19 21.94 -13.41
C ALA A 73 -10.11 23.46 -13.25
N ALA A 74 -11.15 24.04 -12.64
CA ALA A 74 -11.20 25.50 -12.45
C ALA A 74 -10.31 25.93 -11.27
N PRO A 75 -9.77 27.18 -11.32
CA PRO A 75 -9.09 27.78 -10.17
C PRO A 75 -9.97 27.72 -8.92
N GLY A 76 -9.40 27.24 -7.83
CA GLY A 76 -10.10 27.10 -6.56
C GLY A 76 -10.80 25.75 -6.34
N ASP A 77 -10.92 24.92 -7.37
CA ASP A 77 -11.47 23.57 -7.20
C ASP A 77 -10.64 22.75 -6.22
N ILE A 78 -11.33 21.95 -5.43
CA ILE A 78 -10.69 20.93 -4.57
C ILE A 78 -10.68 19.62 -5.34
N VAL A 79 -9.52 19.02 -5.49
CA VAL A 79 -9.31 17.81 -6.26
C VAL A 79 -8.77 16.72 -5.35
N ARG A 80 -9.40 15.54 -5.35
CA ARG A 80 -8.87 14.32 -4.78
C ARG A 80 -8.17 13.52 -5.88
N VAL A 81 -6.93 13.16 -5.65
CA VAL A 81 -6.15 12.29 -6.56
C VAL A 81 -5.86 10.98 -5.84
N ARG A 82 -6.44 9.90 -6.34
CA ARG A 82 -6.29 8.54 -5.82
C ARG A 82 -5.15 7.84 -6.52
N LEU A 83 -3.97 7.89 -5.91
CA LEU A 83 -2.78 7.23 -6.43
C LEU A 83 -2.80 5.74 -6.07
N VAL A 84 -2.62 4.89 -7.07
CA VAL A 84 -2.54 3.42 -6.91
C VAL A 84 -1.22 2.96 -7.51
N ASN A 85 -0.30 2.45 -6.69
CA ASN A 85 0.97 1.94 -7.18
C ASN A 85 0.84 0.46 -7.56
N THR A 86 0.74 0.17 -8.84
CA THR A 86 0.64 -1.19 -9.38
C THR A 86 1.98 -1.79 -9.78
N ASP A 87 3.08 -1.06 -9.60
CA ASP A 87 4.44 -1.56 -9.82
C ASP A 87 4.88 -2.48 -8.68
N SER A 88 5.90 -3.29 -8.92
CA SER A 88 6.49 -4.20 -7.92
C SER A 88 7.49 -3.52 -6.98
N THR A 89 7.66 -2.20 -7.07
CA THR A 89 8.57 -1.42 -6.23
C THR A 89 7.89 -0.19 -5.69
N PRO A 90 8.28 0.29 -4.49
CA PRO A 90 7.79 1.56 -3.97
C PRO A 90 8.10 2.72 -4.92
N THR A 91 7.26 3.74 -4.90
CA THR A 91 7.46 4.99 -5.63
C THR A 91 7.16 6.18 -4.73
N SER A 92 7.65 7.35 -5.12
CA SER A 92 7.34 8.61 -4.43
C SER A 92 6.42 9.45 -5.30
N ALA A 93 5.44 10.12 -4.68
CA ALA A 93 4.63 11.15 -5.33
C ALA A 93 4.83 12.49 -4.65
N TRP A 94 4.80 13.57 -5.40
CA TRP A 94 4.88 14.95 -4.89
C TRP A 94 4.04 15.89 -5.75
N VAL A 95 3.73 17.05 -5.19
CA VAL A 95 2.89 18.05 -5.86
C VAL A 95 3.67 19.35 -6.01
N THR A 96 3.50 20.02 -7.17
CA THR A 96 3.98 21.37 -7.41
C THR A 96 2.82 22.30 -7.78
N GLY A 97 2.99 23.60 -7.57
CA GLY A 97 1.95 24.60 -7.83
C GLY A 97 0.87 24.67 -6.76
N SER A 98 0.82 23.74 -5.82
CA SER A 98 -0.10 23.75 -4.68
C SER A 98 0.48 22.94 -3.52
N SER A 99 0.09 23.27 -2.28
CA SER A 99 0.21 22.31 -1.17
C SER A 99 -0.81 21.20 -1.34
N PHE A 100 -0.56 20.05 -0.69
CA PHE A 100 -1.47 18.92 -0.69
C PHE A 100 -1.67 18.37 0.72
N ARG A 101 -2.70 17.56 0.91
CA ARG A 101 -2.90 16.74 2.12
C ARG A 101 -2.95 15.28 1.71
N VAL A 102 -2.48 14.39 2.58
CA VAL A 102 -2.73 12.94 2.43
C VAL A 102 -3.99 12.63 3.21
N LEU A 103 -5.07 12.33 2.51
CA LEU A 103 -6.38 12.05 3.11
C LEU A 103 -6.48 10.62 3.62
N ALA A 104 -5.92 9.67 2.86
CA ALA A 104 -6.02 8.24 3.14
C ALA A 104 -4.78 7.50 2.66
N VAL A 105 -4.48 6.39 3.32
CA VAL A 105 -3.48 5.41 2.91
C VAL A 105 -4.13 4.02 2.94
N ASP A 106 -3.91 3.24 1.90
CA ASP A 106 -4.41 1.87 1.75
C ASP A 106 -5.92 1.70 2.04
N GLY A 107 -6.72 2.73 1.68
CA GLY A 107 -8.17 2.74 1.86
C GLY A 107 -8.62 3.17 3.26
N HIS A 108 -7.71 3.57 4.16
CA HIS A 108 -8.04 4.12 5.47
C HIS A 108 -7.78 5.61 5.55
N ASP A 109 -8.80 6.37 5.99
CA ASP A 109 -8.70 7.81 6.18
C ASP A 109 -7.73 8.15 7.33
N LEU A 110 -6.95 9.21 7.15
CA LEU A 110 -6.10 9.79 8.18
C LEU A 110 -6.86 10.85 8.96
N VAL A 111 -6.63 10.89 10.27
CA VAL A 111 -7.26 11.87 11.17
C VAL A 111 -6.47 13.17 11.15
N GLY A 112 -7.15 14.30 10.96
CA GLY A 112 -6.55 15.63 11.01
C GLY A 112 -5.41 15.86 9.99
N PRO A 113 -5.57 15.50 8.70
CA PRO A 113 -4.50 15.68 7.71
C PRO A 113 -4.17 17.17 7.53
N THR A 114 -2.88 17.50 7.59
CA THR A 114 -2.37 18.87 7.47
C THR A 114 -1.78 19.13 6.07
N PRO A 115 -1.75 20.40 5.60
CA PRO A 115 -1.08 20.73 4.35
C PRO A 115 0.41 20.36 4.37
N VAL A 116 0.88 19.84 3.25
CA VAL A 116 2.26 19.40 3.02
C VAL A 116 2.82 20.19 1.84
N ASP A 117 4.03 20.73 2.03
CA ASP A 117 4.81 21.42 1.01
C ASP A 117 6.23 20.82 0.99
N ASP A 118 6.88 20.83 -0.15
CA ASP A 118 8.28 20.41 -0.32
C ASP A 118 8.64 18.99 0.21
N HIS A 119 7.63 18.13 0.33
CA HIS A 119 7.81 16.72 0.67
C HIS A 119 7.20 15.84 -0.42
N SER A 120 7.71 14.62 -0.48
CA SER A 120 7.06 13.55 -1.22
C SER A 120 6.36 12.58 -0.26
N VAL A 121 5.32 11.89 -0.74
CA VAL A 121 4.73 10.75 -0.05
C VAL A 121 5.22 9.47 -0.72
N GLN A 122 5.68 8.51 0.07
CA GLN A 122 6.06 7.20 -0.43
C GLN A 122 4.80 6.33 -0.56
N ILE A 123 4.65 5.68 -1.71
CA ILE A 123 3.57 4.74 -2.00
C ILE A 123 4.21 3.38 -2.21
N THR A 124 3.95 2.47 -1.29
CA THR A 124 4.45 1.09 -1.33
C THR A 124 4.00 0.38 -2.61
N ALA A 125 4.69 -0.65 -3.05
CA ALA A 125 4.18 -1.51 -4.13
C ALA A 125 2.86 -2.17 -3.69
N GLY A 126 1.82 -2.07 -4.50
CA GLY A 126 0.46 -2.46 -4.13
C GLY A 126 -0.27 -1.46 -3.25
N GLY A 127 0.42 -0.45 -2.72
CA GLY A 127 -0.14 0.57 -1.85
C GLY A 127 -0.92 1.66 -2.59
N ARG A 128 -1.70 2.42 -1.81
CA ARG A 128 -2.53 3.55 -2.30
C ARG A 128 -2.34 4.75 -1.39
N ALA A 129 -2.41 5.94 -1.99
CA ALA A 129 -2.47 7.20 -1.26
C ALA A 129 -3.46 8.15 -1.93
N ASP A 130 -4.38 8.68 -1.16
CA ASP A 130 -5.33 9.66 -1.64
C ASP A 130 -4.86 11.06 -1.25
N LEU A 131 -4.58 11.88 -2.23
CA LEU A 131 -4.13 13.26 -2.04
C LEU A 131 -5.29 14.21 -2.27
N GLU A 132 -5.39 15.25 -1.45
CA GLU A 132 -6.24 16.41 -1.70
C GLU A 132 -5.36 17.61 -2.02
N LEU A 133 -5.69 18.32 -3.07
CA LEU A 133 -5.07 19.60 -3.43
C LEU A 133 -6.12 20.61 -3.90
N ARG A 134 -5.75 21.90 -3.83
CA ARG A 134 -6.56 22.97 -4.38
C ARG A 134 -5.90 23.49 -5.65
N VAL A 135 -6.67 23.59 -6.73
CA VAL A 135 -6.20 24.26 -7.95
C VAL A 135 -5.86 25.71 -7.65
N PRO A 136 -4.63 26.19 -7.95
CA PRO A 136 -4.23 27.56 -7.64
C PRO A 136 -5.07 28.58 -8.40
N ASP A 137 -5.20 29.79 -7.84
CA ASP A 137 -5.96 30.89 -8.48
C ASP A 137 -5.31 31.35 -9.80
N SER A 138 -4.03 31.06 -9.98
CA SER A 138 -3.29 31.27 -11.22
C SER A 138 -2.29 30.15 -11.42
N GLY A 139 -2.15 29.64 -12.65
CA GLY A 139 -1.33 28.47 -12.94
C GLY A 139 -2.12 27.16 -12.80
N ALA A 140 -1.42 26.07 -12.63
CA ALA A 140 -1.94 24.72 -12.42
C ALA A 140 -1.17 24.01 -11.30
N ALA A 141 -1.77 22.99 -10.70
CA ALA A 141 -1.07 22.04 -9.85
C ALA A 141 -0.60 20.85 -10.69
N ARG A 142 0.49 20.20 -10.26
CA ARG A 142 1.01 19.01 -10.92
C ARG A 142 1.34 17.95 -9.89
N VAL A 143 0.71 16.79 -10.01
CA VAL A 143 1.04 15.59 -9.25
C VAL A 143 2.05 14.78 -10.04
N GLN A 144 3.19 14.48 -9.45
CA GLN A 144 4.32 13.88 -10.12
C GLN A 144 4.76 12.59 -9.44
N VAL A 145 5.20 11.64 -10.24
CA VAL A 145 5.97 10.47 -9.84
C VAL A 145 7.20 10.38 -10.75
N PRO A 146 8.26 9.63 -10.41
CA PRO A 146 9.39 9.48 -11.32
C PRO A 146 8.95 8.97 -12.69
N GLY A 147 9.09 9.81 -13.73
CA GLY A 147 8.82 9.45 -15.12
C GLY A 147 7.40 9.65 -15.64
N ALA A 148 6.46 10.10 -14.81
CA ALA A 148 5.11 10.45 -15.25
C ALA A 148 4.46 11.49 -14.33
N SER A 149 3.48 12.23 -14.85
CA SER A 149 2.78 13.26 -14.07
C SER A 149 1.37 13.54 -14.61
N VAL A 150 0.56 14.20 -13.78
CA VAL A 150 -0.71 14.77 -14.19
C VAL A 150 -0.77 16.23 -13.78
N THR A 151 -0.97 17.12 -14.77
CA THR A 151 -1.23 18.54 -14.56
C THR A 151 -2.72 18.75 -14.37
N ILE A 152 -3.10 19.48 -13.32
CA ILE A 152 -4.48 19.71 -12.91
C ILE A 152 -4.72 21.23 -12.86
N GLY A 153 -5.58 21.74 -13.72
CA GLY A 153 -5.87 23.17 -13.85
C GLY A 153 -6.58 23.50 -15.13
N PRO A 154 -6.77 24.80 -15.44
CA PRO A 154 -7.44 25.22 -16.67
C PRO A 154 -6.73 24.71 -17.92
N ASP A 155 -7.51 24.37 -18.95
CA ASP A 155 -6.98 23.85 -20.21
C ASP A 155 -5.90 24.76 -20.83
N GLY A 156 -4.79 24.15 -21.23
CA GLY A 156 -3.62 24.83 -21.80
C GLY A 156 -2.75 25.59 -20.79
N VAL A 157 -3.00 25.45 -19.49
CA VAL A 157 -2.14 26.01 -18.44
C VAL A 157 -1.16 24.96 -17.95
N GLU A 158 0.13 25.29 -18.00
CA GLU A 158 1.23 24.43 -17.59
C GLU A 158 1.53 24.62 -16.08
N ALA A 159 2.04 23.57 -15.45
CA ALA A 159 2.62 23.62 -14.11
C ALA A 159 4.12 23.24 -14.18
N ASP A 160 4.90 23.76 -13.24
CA ASP A 160 6.32 23.49 -13.17
C ASP A 160 6.59 21.99 -12.90
N GLU A 161 7.50 21.43 -13.68
CA GLU A 161 8.08 20.11 -13.40
C GLU A 161 9.29 20.30 -12.49
N THR A 162 9.34 19.51 -11.41
CA THR A 162 10.46 19.54 -10.48
C THR A 162 11.00 18.13 -10.22
N SER A 163 12.24 18.02 -9.76
CA SER A 163 12.74 16.78 -9.19
C SER A 163 12.03 16.48 -7.87
N ALA A 164 11.95 15.19 -7.51
CA ALA A 164 11.39 14.78 -6.24
C ALA A 164 12.06 15.51 -5.06
N PRO A 165 11.29 15.99 -4.08
CA PRO A 165 11.82 16.51 -2.82
C PRO A 165 12.71 15.47 -2.14
N ARG A 166 13.70 15.93 -1.37
CA ARG A 166 14.58 15.04 -0.60
C ARG A 166 13.92 14.50 0.65
N GLU A 167 12.99 15.28 1.20
CA GLU A 167 12.24 14.93 2.41
C GLU A 167 11.00 14.13 2.02
N HIS A 168 10.78 13.04 2.77
CA HIS A 168 9.56 12.24 2.68
C HIS A 168 8.65 12.57 3.86
N LEU A 169 7.35 12.61 3.60
CA LEU A 169 6.36 12.72 4.65
C LEU A 169 6.44 11.47 5.54
N ASP A 170 6.62 11.69 6.85
CA ASP A 170 6.64 10.60 7.82
C ASP A 170 5.23 10.34 8.38
N LEU A 171 4.62 9.25 7.94
CA LEU A 171 3.27 8.85 8.36
C LEU A 171 3.19 8.44 9.84
N LEU A 172 4.33 8.12 10.50
CA LEU A 172 4.35 7.89 11.95
C LEU A 172 3.96 9.13 12.77
N SER A 173 4.16 10.32 12.22
CA SER A 173 3.90 11.58 12.90
C SER A 173 2.92 12.49 12.17
N TYR A 174 2.40 12.09 11.03
CA TYR A 174 1.48 12.89 10.23
C TYR A 174 0.04 12.79 10.74
N GLY A 175 -0.69 13.90 10.69
CA GLY A 175 -2.06 13.99 11.17
C GLY A 175 -2.16 14.12 12.70
N GLU A 176 -3.32 13.79 13.24
CA GLU A 176 -3.64 13.88 14.66
C GLU A 176 -3.84 12.49 15.27
N PRO A 177 -3.35 12.24 16.49
CA PRO A 177 -3.59 10.96 17.16
C PRO A 177 -5.08 10.76 17.43
N ALA A 178 -5.54 9.52 17.30
CA ALA A 178 -6.90 9.12 17.63
C ALA A 178 -6.91 7.73 18.27
N ASP A 179 -7.97 7.46 19.02
CA ASP A 179 -8.16 6.14 19.64
C ASP A 179 -8.49 5.09 18.55
N VAL A 180 -8.11 3.86 18.83
CA VAL A 180 -8.48 2.66 18.05
C VAL A 180 -9.37 1.74 18.88
N ASP A 181 -10.19 0.92 18.23
CA ASP A 181 -11.23 0.13 18.90
C ASP A 181 -10.71 -1.13 19.64
N PHE A 182 -9.39 -1.30 19.76
CA PHE A 182 -8.77 -2.44 20.44
C PHE A 182 -7.50 -2.00 21.17
N ASP A 183 -7.02 -2.82 22.10
CA ASP A 183 -5.83 -2.53 22.91
C ASP A 183 -4.61 -3.32 22.40
N PRO A 184 -3.68 -2.69 21.64
CA PRO A 184 -2.47 -3.35 21.17
C PRO A 184 -1.46 -3.66 22.28
N GLU A 185 -1.59 -3.07 23.49
CA GLU A 185 -0.73 -3.35 24.63
C GLU A 185 -1.08 -4.68 25.32
N ALA A 186 -2.32 -5.17 25.11
CA ALA A 186 -2.81 -6.43 25.68
C ALA A 186 -3.20 -7.46 24.59
N PRO A 187 -2.29 -7.82 23.67
CA PRO A 187 -2.61 -8.71 22.55
C PRO A 187 -2.80 -10.17 23.01
N ASP A 188 -3.68 -10.88 22.32
CA ASP A 188 -3.89 -12.32 22.47
C ASP A 188 -2.76 -13.13 21.82
N ARG A 189 -2.18 -12.59 20.77
CA ARG A 189 -1.07 -13.19 20.00
C ARG A 189 0.07 -12.21 19.77
N ARG A 190 1.30 -12.70 19.90
CA ARG A 190 2.50 -12.01 19.45
C ARG A 190 3.28 -12.90 18.51
N PHE A 191 3.63 -12.35 17.33
CA PHE A 191 4.41 -13.07 16.33
C PHE A 191 5.69 -12.28 15.98
N THR A 192 6.73 -13.01 15.62
CA THR A 192 7.91 -12.47 14.94
C THR A 192 7.82 -12.82 13.46
N TYR A 193 8.27 -11.90 12.61
CA TYR A 193 8.27 -12.00 11.18
C TYR A 193 9.61 -11.51 10.63
N ASP A 194 10.64 -12.36 10.71
CA ASP A 194 12.00 -12.00 10.31
C ASP A 194 12.23 -12.35 8.84
N ILE A 195 12.32 -11.32 7.98
CA ILE A 195 12.62 -11.47 6.57
C ILE A 195 14.13 -11.60 6.38
N GLY A 196 14.52 -12.70 5.75
CA GLY A 196 15.93 -13.02 5.50
C GLY A 196 16.16 -13.65 4.14
N ARG A 197 17.41 -14.07 3.89
CA ARG A 197 17.79 -14.76 2.68
C ARG A 197 18.88 -15.78 2.97
N LEU A 198 18.67 -17.03 2.59
CA LEU A 198 19.59 -18.13 2.90
C LEU A 198 19.87 -19.00 1.66
N PRO A 199 21.05 -19.63 1.58
CA PRO A 199 21.32 -20.65 0.58
C PRO A 199 20.46 -21.89 0.87
N GLY A 200 19.86 -22.46 -0.16
CA GLY A 200 18.99 -23.63 0.00
C GLY A 200 18.44 -24.16 -1.30
N PHE A 201 17.38 -24.93 -1.19
CA PHE A 201 16.66 -25.48 -2.34
C PHE A 201 15.20 -25.08 -2.27
N LEU A 202 14.70 -24.44 -3.32
CA LEU A 202 13.29 -24.19 -3.54
C LEU A 202 12.87 -25.00 -4.78
N ASP A 203 11.86 -25.86 -4.65
CA ASP A 203 11.40 -26.77 -5.70
C ASP A 203 12.51 -27.60 -6.36
N GLY A 204 13.50 -28.02 -5.57
CA GLY A 204 14.65 -28.78 -6.03
C GLY A 204 15.71 -27.94 -6.80
N ARG A 205 15.58 -26.63 -6.87
CA ARG A 205 16.55 -25.71 -7.46
C ARG A 205 17.46 -25.15 -6.38
N PRO A 206 18.78 -25.31 -6.48
CA PRO A 206 19.72 -24.69 -5.56
C PRO A 206 19.76 -23.19 -5.84
N GLY A 207 19.82 -22.38 -4.77
CA GLY A 207 19.84 -20.92 -4.89
C GLY A 207 20.01 -20.23 -3.56
N TYR A 208 19.84 -18.92 -3.59
CA TYR A 208 19.75 -18.03 -2.45
C TYR A 208 18.31 -17.53 -2.37
N TRP A 209 17.55 -18.11 -1.45
CA TRP A 209 16.10 -17.95 -1.41
C TRP A 209 15.65 -17.11 -0.23
N TRP A 210 14.51 -16.46 -0.37
CA TRP A 210 13.88 -15.69 0.69
C TRP A 210 13.44 -16.61 1.83
N THR A 211 13.50 -16.09 3.04
CA THR A 211 13.08 -16.80 4.25
C THR A 211 12.22 -15.93 5.13
N ILE A 212 11.28 -16.56 5.83
CA ILE A 212 10.54 -15.97 6.94
C ILE A 212 10.87 -16.80 8.19
N ASN A 213 11.38 -16.14 9.24
CA ASN A 213 11.88 -16.80 10.45
C ASN A 213 12.89 -17.93 10.16
N GLY A 214 13.73 -17.76 9.14
CA GLY A 214 14.70 -18.76 8.69
C GLY A 214 14.11 -19.94 7.92
N GLY A 215 12.79 -20.05 7.78
CA GLY A 215 12.10 -21.03 6.95
C GLY A 215 12.06 -20.62 5.48
N MET A 216 12.10 -21.57 4.54
CA MET A 216 11.90 -21.35 3.10
C MET A 216 10.94 -22.40 2.53
N GLY A 217 10.14 -22.03 1.54
CA GLY A 217 9.14 -22.88 0.91
C GLY A 217 8.19 -23.50 1.95
N ALA A 218 8.04 -24.80 1.99
CA ALA A 218 7.15 -25.49 2.93
C ALA A 218 7.56 -25.38 4.42
N ALA A 219 8.76 -24.86 4.73
CA ALA A 219 9.22 -24.63 6.10
C ALA A 219 8.92 -23.21 6.62
N VAL A 220 8.35 -22.35 5.80
CA VAL A 220 7.86 -21.03 6.25
C VAL A 220 6.73 -21.23 7.26
N PRO A 221 6.75 -20.57 8.42
CA PRO A 221 5.70 -20.72 9.43
C PRO A 221 4.37 -20.14 8.92
N MET A 222 3.27 -20.75 9.36
CA MET A 222 1.92 -20.21 9.23
C MET A 222 1.52 -19.57 10.56
N TYR A 223 0.96 -18.38 10.53
CA TYR A 223 0.50 -17.65 11.72
C TYR A 223 -0.93 -18.02 12.05
N MET A 224 -1.12 -18.76 13.15
CA MET A 224 -2.43 -19.27 13.54
C MET A 224 -3.10 -18.32 14.54
N VAL A 225 -4.34 -17.94 14.24
CA VAL A 225 -5.15 -17.03 15.07
C VAL A 225 -6.54 -17.62 15.34
N ASP A 226 -7.20 -17.12 16.38
CA ASP A 226 -8.63 -17.31 16.62
C ASP A 226 -9.40 -16.04 16.24
N GLU A 227 -10.66 -16.17 15.84
CA GLU A 227 -11.51 -15.03 15.54
C GLU A 227 -11.66 -14.14 16.79
N GLY A 228 -11.40 -12.85 16.64
CA GLY A 228 -11.40 -11.85 17.70
C GLY A 228 -10.06 -11.64 18.38
N ASP A 229 -9.01 -12.45 18.09
CA ASP A 229 -7.67 -12.21 18.63
C ASP A 229 -7.15 -10.82 18.25
N VAL A 230 -6.62 -10.09 19.22
CA VAL A 230 -5.74 -8.94 18.98
C VAL A 230 -4.34 -9.49 18.74
N VAL A 231 -3.83 -9.25 17.54
CA VAL A 231 -2.54 -9.75 17.07
C VAL A 231 -1.53 -8.62 17.00
N VAL A 232 -0.35 -8.82 17.57
CA VAL A 232 0.81 -7.94 17.36
C VAL A 232 1.90 -8.72 16.65
N MET A 233 2.46 -8.14 15.58
CA MET A 233 3.56 -8.71 14.83
C MET A 233 4.76 -7.76 14.84
N THR A 234 5.94 -8.30 15.11
CA THR A 234 7.20 -7.59 14.89
C THR A 234 7.77 -8.07 13.56
N ILE A 235 7.78 -7.18 12.57
CA ILE A 235 8.32 -7.44 11.23
C ILE A 235 9.70 -6.83 11.16
N SER A 236 10.73 -7.62 10.84
CA SER A 236 12.10 -7.14 10.66
C SER A 236 12.69 -7.62 9.35
N ASN A 237 13.60 -6.86 8.76
CA ASN A 237 14.20 -7.19 7.47
C ASN A 237 15.73 -7.14 7.50
N SER A 238 16.36 -8.31 7.37
CA SER A 238 17.82 -8.45 7.28
C SER A 238 18.30 -9.01 5.94
N SER A 239 17.42 -9.04 4.93
CA SER A 239 17.64 -9.74 3.66
C SER A 239 18.64 -9.08 2.70
N GLY A 240 18.90 -7.78 2.85
CA GLY A 240 19.73 -6.97 1.94
C GLY A 240 18.95 -6.12 0.95
N GLU A 241 17.63 -6.30 0.83
CA GLU A 241 16.74 -5.58 -0.09
C GLU A 241 15.50 -5.10 0.67
N GLY A 242 14.74 -4.15 0.11
CA GLY A 242 13.43 -3.73 0.65
C GLY A 242 12.31 -4.67 0.20
N HIS A 243 11.32 -4.86 1.06
CA HIS A 243 10.19 -5.75 0.79
C HIS A 243 8.86 -5.07 1.14
N PRO A 244 8.02 -4.74 0.15
CA PRO A 244 6.64 -4.36 0.36
C PRO A 244 5.82 -5.59 0.76
N MET A 245 5.51 -5.74 2.04
CA MET A 245 4.77 -6.89 2.58
C MET A 245 3.28 -6.59 2.60
N HIS A 246 2.48 -7.47 1.98
CA HIS A 246 1.04 -7.32 1.83
C HIS A 246 0.28 -8.46 2.49
N LEU A 247 -0.56 -8.10 3.47
CA LEU A 247 -1.47 -9.04 4.13
C LEU A 247 -2.87 -8.94 3.53
N HIS A 248 -3.34 -10.03 2.96
CA HIS A 248 -4.71 -10.15 2.49
C HIS A 248 -5.73 -10.16 3.62
N GLY A 249 -6.91 -9.61 3.35
CA GLY A 249 -8.08 -9.71 4.22
C GLY A 249 -8.05 -8.89 5.51
N HIS A 250 -6.92 -8.23 5.81
CA HIS A 250 -6.74 -7.41 7.02
C HIS A 250 -5.94 -6.15 6.69
N HIS A 251 -6.07 -5.14 7.56
CA HIS A 251 -5.18 -4.00 7.61
C HIS A 251 -4.36 -4.03 8.89
N LEU A 252 -3.11 -3.62 8.79
CA LEU A 252 -2.16 -3.54 9.88
C LEU A 252 -2.08 -2.10 10.40
N LEU A 253 -2.35 -1.89 11.68
CA LEU A 253 -2.05 -0.63 12.37
C LEU A 253 -0.55 -0.60 12.67
N VAL A 254 0.15 0.41 12.18
CA VAL A 254 1.57 0.61 12.48
C VAL A 254 1.71 1.24 13.87
N LEU A 255 2.29 0.49 14.81
CA LEU A 255 2.52 0.93 16.18
C LEU A 255 3.86 1.64 16.34
N SER A 256 4.92 1.12 15.70
CA SER A 256 6.25 1.72 15.74
C SER A 256 7.11 1.33 14.53
N ARG A 257 8.14 2.13 14.25
CA ARG A 257 9.23 1.84 13.31
C ARG A 257 10.56 2.03 14.02
N ASP A 258 11.42 1.01 14.01
CA ASP A 258 12.74 1.00 14.68
C ASP A 258 12.68 1.41 16.16
N GLY A 259 11.61 1.01 16.85
CA GLY A 259 11.34 1.35 18.23
C GLY A 259 10.84 2.78 18.47
N VAL A 260 10.64 3.59 17.42
CA VAL A 260 9.99 4.90 17.51
C VAL A 260 8.49 4.72 17.39
N PRO A 261 7.68 5.04 18.42
CA PRO A 261 6.25 4.85 18.38
C PRO A 261 5.57 5.81 17.41
N SER A 262 4.45 5.39 16.84
CA SER A 262 3.55 6.26 16.10
C SER A 262 2.99 7.35 17.02
N SER A 263 2.91 8.56 16.51
CA SER A 263 2.46 9.76 17.27
C SER A 263 1.48 10.64 16.49
N GLY A 264 1.27 10.33 15.22
CA GLY A 264 0.29 10.98 14.34
C GLY A 264 -1.06 10.28 14.31
N SER A 265 -1.75 10.40 13.21
CA SER A 265 -2.96 9.63 12.93
C SER A 265 -2.70 8.13 13.02
N PRO A 266 -3.66 7.30 13.47
CA PRO A 266 -3.57 5.87 13.27
C PRO A 266 -3.26 5.56 11.80
N TRP A 267 -2.10 4.95 11.57
CA TRP A 267 -1.62 4.63 10.24
C TRP A 267 -1.89 3.17 9.93
N TRP A 268 -2.93 2.95 9.13
CA TRP A 268 -3.35 1.63 8.67
C TRP A 268 -2.81 1.35 7.28
N VAL A 269 -2.30 0.14 7.09
CA VAL A 269 -1.76 -0.34 5.81
C VAL A 269 -2.19 -1.78 5.55
N ASP A 270 -2.34 -2.15 4.30
CA ASP A 270 -2.36 -3.55 3.88
C ASP A 270 -1.09 -3.93 3.10
N SER A 271 -0.30 -2.92 2.69
CA SER A 271 1.02 -3.11 2.09
C SER A 271 2.06 -2.23 2.77
N LEU A 272 2.99 -2.84 3.51
CA LEU A 272 4.03 -2.16 4.30
C LEU A 272 5.41 -2.35 3.67
N ASP A 273 6.07 -1.27 3.28
CA ASP A 273 7.45 -1.34 2.79
C ASP A 273 8.44 -1.45 3.96
N VAL A 274 9.16 -2.54 4.04
CA VAL A 274 10.15 -2.81 5.09
C VAL A 274 11.54 -2.77 4.47
N ALA A 275 12.26 -1.67 4.64
CA ALA A 275 13.60 -1.52 4.10
C ALA A 275 14.61 -2.45 4.80
N HIS A 276 15.74 -2.71 4.13
CA HIS A 276 16.81 -3.49 4.76
C HIS A 276 17.32 -2.82 6.05
N GLY A 277 17.33 -3.55 7.14
CA GLY A 277 17.75 -3.10 8.46
C GLY A 277 16.62 -2.45 9.28
N GLU A 278 15.44 -2.30 8.71
CA GLU A 278 14.27 -1.70 9.34
C GLU A 278 13.42 -2.74 10.09
N SER A 279 12.72 -2.27 11.10
CA SER A 279 11.75 -3.07 11.87
C SER A 279 10.49 -2.29 12.16
N PHE A 280 9.35 -2.98 12.09
CA PHE A 280 8.05 -2.44 12.46
C PHE A 280 7.40 -3.30 13.53
N GLU A 281 6.68 -2.67 14.45
CA GLU A 281 5.66 -3.33 15.26
C GLU A 281 4.30 -2.92 14.69
N VAL A 282 3.47 -3.92 14.37
CA VAL A 282 2.15 -3.71 13.78
C VAL A 282 1.10 -4.50 14.54
N ALA A 283 -0.17 -4.07 14.48
CA ALA A 283 -1.26 -4.77 15.13
C ALA A 283 -2.49 -4.86 14.23
N PHE A 284 -3.31 -5.89 14.43
CA PHE A 284 -4.63 -6.02 13.82
C PHE A 284 -5.56 -6.87 14.70
N VAL A 285 -6.85 -6.75 14.47
CA VAL A 285 -7.85 -7.67 15.03
C VAL A 285 -8.14 -8.75 14.00
N ALA A 286 -8.09 -10.01 14.42
CA ALA A 286 -8.44 -11.14 13.57
C ALA A 286 -9.98 -11.26 13.46
N ASP A 287 -10.60 -10.44 12.61
CA ASP A 287 -12.05 -10.30 12.45
C ASP A 287 -12.61 -10.83 11.13
N ASN A 288 -11.74 -11.43 10.31
CA ASN A 288 -12.10 -11.94 8.99
C ASN A 288 -11.69 -13.42 8.84
N PRO A 289 -12.48 -14.39 9.33
CA PRO A 289 -12.10 -15.80 9.33
C PRO A 289 -11.78 -16.35 7.93
N GLY A 290 -10.55 -16.88 7.75
CA GLY A 290 -10.05 -17.33 6.46
C GLY A 290 -8.68 -18.00 6.53
N VAL A 291 -8.10 -18.23 5.36
CA VAL A 291 -6.68 -18.50 5.15
C VAL A 291 -6.18 -17.39 4.22
N TRP A 292 -5.46 -16.45 4.79
CA TRP A 292 -5.07 -15.22 4.13
C TRP A 292 -3.58 -15.24 3.80
N MET A 293 -3.26 -15.00 2.54
CA MET A 293 -1.88 -14.88 2.09
C MET A 293 -1.27 -13.61 2.66
N ASP A 294 -0.02 -13.72 3.11
CA ASP A 294 0.86 -12.60 3.43
C ASP A 294 2.12 -12.76 2.57
N HIS A 295 2.36 -11.84 1.65
CA HIS A 295 3.42 -11.99 0.67
C HIS A 295 4.10 -10.66 0.35
N CYS A 296 5.31 -10.76 -0.20
CA CYS A 296 5.98 -9.58 -0.76
C CYS A 296 5.26 -9.11 -2.03
N HIS A 297 4.89 -7.84 -2.09
CA HIS A 297 4.27 -7.26 -3.29
C HIS A 297 5.30 -6.86 -4.37
N ASN A 298 6.59 -7.06 -4.12
CA ASN A 298 7.55 -7.30 -5.19
C ASN A 298 7.29 -8.72 -5.70
N LEU A 299 6.41 -8.84 -6.71
CA LEU A 299 5.86 -10.11 -7.18
C LEU A 299 6.93 -11.14 -7.60
N PRO A 300 8.08 -10.78 -8.19
CA PRO A 300 9.21 -11.70 -8.33
C PRO A 300 9.68 -12.32 -7.01
N HIS A 301 9.70 -11.58 -5.90
CA HIS A 301 10.10 -12.12 -4.60
C HIS A 301 9.05 -13.08 -4.03
N ALA A 302 7.77 -12.82 -4.26
CA ALA A 302 6.69 -13.73 -3.90
C ALA A 302 6.84 -15.07 -4.62
N SER A 303 7.09 -15.06 -5.94
CA SER A 303 7.33 -16.27 -6.74
C SER A 303 8.60 -17.03 -6.34
N GLU A 304 9.55 -16.34 -5.72
CA GLU A 304 10.77 -16.92 -5.11
C GLU A 304 10.56 -17.36 -3.65
N GLY A 305 9.30 -17.41 -3.17
CA GLY A 305 8.91 -18.00 -1.90
C GLY A 305 8.82 -17.02 -0.72
N LEU A 306 8.86 -15.70 -0.95
CA LEU A 306 8.63 -14.72 0.12
C LEU A 306 7.13 -14.55 0.37
N MET A 307 6.53 -15.58 0.95
CA MET A 307 5.12 -15.60 1.33
C MET A 307 4.88 -16.50 2.55
N THR A 308 3.85 -16.21 3.29
CA THR A 308 3.29 -17.00 4.37
C THR A 308 1.76 -16.86 4.39
N HIS A 309 1.12 -17.33 5.47
CA HIS A 309 -0.31 -17.19 5.64
C HIS A 309 -0.66 -16.86 7.09
N VAL A 310 -1.67 -16.02 7.26
CA VAL A 310 -2.47 -15.93 8.48
C VAL A 310 -3.66 -16.87 8.31
N ALA A 311 -3.83 -17.81 9.23
CA ALA A 311 -4.88 -18.81 9.13
C ALA A 311 -5.66 -18.93 10.45
N TYR A 312 -6.97 -19.03 10.34
CA TYR A 312 -7.86 -19.11 11.50
C TYR A 312 -8.07 -20.56 11.92
N HIS A 313 -8.02 -20.81 13.23
CA HIS A 313 -8.35 -22.13 13.78
C HIS A 313 -9.76 -22.56 13.34
N GLY A 314 -9.88 -23.82 12.92
CA GLY A 314 -11.16 -24.39 12.49
C GLY A 314 -11.57 -24.02 11.05
N VAL A 315 -10.88 -23.13 10.38
CA VAL A 315 -11.11 -22.85 8.96
C VAL A 315 -10.36 -23.86 8.10
N THR A 316 -11.04 -24.39 7.10
CA THR A 316 -10.46 -25.31 6.12
C THR A 316 -10.81 -24.84 4.70
N THR A 317 -9.92 -25.10 3.76
CA THR A 317 -10.14 -24.79 2.34
C THR A 317 -9.94 -26.05 1.47
N PRO A 318 -10.78 -26.28 0.44
CA PRO A 318 -10.55 -27.31 -0.54
C PRO A 318 -9.44 -26.95 -1.54
N PHE A 319 -9.00 -25.70 -1.54
CA PHE A 319 -7.95 -25.20 -2.42
C PHE A 319 -6.63 -25.91 -2.15
N ARG A 320 -5.94 -26.31 -3.20
CA ARG A 320 -4.64 -26.98 -3.14
C ARG A 320 -3.64 -26.24 -4.00
N LEU A 321 -2.42 -26.11 -3.50
CA LEU A 321 -1.28 -25.54 -4.19
C LEU A 321 -0.41 -26.66 -4.79
N GLY A 322 0.37 -26.29 -5.80
CA GLY A 322 1.46 -27.12 -6.33
C GLY A 322 1.18 -27.71 -7.71
N ARG A 323 2.23 -28.32 -8.25
CA ARG A 323 2.34 -28.72 -9.66
C ARG A 323 1.22 -29.60 -10.19
N ASP A 324 0.68 -30.49 -9.36
CA ASP A 324 -0.37 -31.44 -9.75
C ASP A 324 -1.76 -30.78 -9.89
N THR A 325 -1.93 -29.57 -9.36
CA THR A 325 -3.20 -28.85 -9.39
C THR A 325 -3.24 -27.76 -10.44
N GLY A 326 -2.10 -27.30 -10.93
CA GLY A 326 -1.96 -26.12 -11.79
C GLY A 326 -2.21 -24.79 -11.05
N ASN A 327 -2.33 -24.81 -9.71
CA ASN A 327 -2.47 -23.62 -8.88
C ASN A 327 -1.08 -23.22 -8.38
N ASP A 328 -0.62 -22.07 -8.79
CA ASP A 328 0.68 -21.50 -8.45
C ASP A 328 0.50 -19.99 -8.19
N PRO A 329 -0.21 -19.62 -7.10
CA PRO A 329 -0.43 -18.23 -6.73
C PRO A 329 0.89 -17.61 -6.24
N GLU A 330 1.07 -16.36 -6.57
CA GLU A 330 2.21 -15.51 -6.22
C GLU A 330 1.73 -14.27 -5.47
#